data_5423a5b1ef901e78d53658f2c840ec85
#
_entry.id   5423a5b1ef901e78d53658f2c840ec85
#
_cell.length_a   1.000
_cell.length_b   1.000
_cell.length_c   1.000
_cell.angle_alpha   90.00
_cell.angle_beta   90.00
_cell.angle_gamma   90.00
#
_symmetry.space_group_name_H-M   'P 1'
#
loop_
_entity.id
_entity.type
_entity.pdbx_description
1 polymer ?
#
loop_
_entity_poly.entity_id
_entity_poly.type
_entity_poly.pdbx_seq_one_letter_code
_entity_poly.pdbx_strand_id
1 'polypeptide(L)'
;SEKRAKGENDKIINKKVSSALKNNLKVIFCIGETILQKRKKMTKKILLNQLNKGLYKIKKKENILIAYEPVWSIGTGLVPKSEDLNHVISFIKIFLRNKMKFKNPKVLYGGSVSPQNISLLRKVINLDGFLVGGSSQNSKKFIDIIKKTFI
;
A
#
# COMPACT_ATOMS: atom_id res chain seq x y z
N SER A 1 -1.34 -7.02 3.41
CA SER A 1 -0.51 -6.94 4.63
C SER A 1 -1.11 -7.72 5.80
N GLU A 2 -2.38 -7.53 6.16
CA GLU A 2 -3.03 -8.30 7.24
C GLU A 2 -3.00 -9.81 7.02
N LYS A 3 -3.22 -10.27 5.79
CA LYS A 3 -3.20 -11.71 5.47
C LYS A 3 -1.83 -12.33 5.72
N ARG A 4 -0.73 -11.58 5.54
CA ARG A 4 0.61 -12.02 5.93
C ARG A 4 0.73 -12.18 7.44
N ALA A 5 0.15 -11.28 8.21
CA ALA A 5 0.11 -11.39 9.67
C ALA A 5 -0.72 -12.61 10.14
N LYS A 6 -1.66 -13.06 9.31
CA LYS A 6 -2.51 -14.25 9.53
C LYS A 6 -1.96 -15.53 8.87
N GLY A 7 -0.68 -15.57 8.49
CA GLY A 7 0.00 -16.78 8.01
C GLY A 7 0.11 -16.94 6.49
N GLU A 8 -0.40 -16.02 5.66
CA GLU A 8 -0.12 -16.07 4.22
C GLU A 8 1.35 -15.74 3.94
N ASN A 9 2.07 -16.67 3.34
CA ASN A 9 3.44 -16.42 2.92
C ASN A 9 3.52 -15.78 1.52
N ASP A 10 4.66 -15.15 1.23
CA ASP A 10 4.86 -14.45 -0.04
C ASP A 10 4.80 -15.37 -1.28
N LYS A 11 5.07 -16.67 -1.14
CA LYS A 11 4.95 -17.66 -2.24
C LYS A 11 3.48 -17.88 -2.63
N ILE A 12 2.59 -17.99 -1.64
CA ILE A 12 1.14 -18.08 -1.87
C ILE A 12 0.62 -16.80 -2.51
N ILE A 13 1.04 -15.64 -2.00
CA ILE A 13 0.65 -14.34 -2.53
C ILE A 13 1.11 -14.18 -3.99
N ASN A 14 2.35 -14.59 -4.32
CA ASN A 14 2.85 -14.56 -5.69
C ASN A 14 1.99 -15.43 -6.65
N LYS A 15 1.59 -16.62 -6.21
CA LYS A 15 0.69 -17.47 -7.00
C LYS A 15 -0.67 -16.79 -7.22
N LYS A 16 -1.25 -16.13 -6.20
CA LYS A 16 -2.52 -15.38 -6.32
C LYS A 16 -2.39 -14.22 -7.30
N VAL A 17 -1.32 -13.43 -7.22
CA VAL A 17 -1.03 -12.34 -8.17
C VAL A 17 -0.91 -12.88 -9.60
N SER A 18 -0.14 -13.95 -9.79
CA SER A 18 0.04 -14.57 -11.10
C SER A 18 -1.29 -15.07 -11.69
N SER A 19 -2.12 -15.73 -10.88
CA SER A 19 -3.44 -16.21 -11.28
C SER A 19 -4.38 -15.07 -11.66
N ALA A 20 -4.45 -14.01 -10.87
CA ALA A 20 -5.27 -12.84 -11.17
C ALA A 20 -4.88 -12.18 -12.51
N LEU A 21 -3.57 -11.98 -12.72
CA LEU A 21 -3.06 -11.38 -13.97
C LEU A 21 -3.27 -12.27 -15.20
N LYS A 22 -3.21 -13.60 -15.06
CA LYS A 22 -3.56 -14.54 -16.14
C LYS A 22 -5.01 -14.42 -16.55
N ASN A 23 -5.90 -14.14 -15.61
CA ASN A 23 -7.33 -13.89 -15.84
C ASN A 23 -7.66 -12.42 -16.16
N ASN A 24 -6.66 -11.63 -16.59
CA ASN A 24 -6.80 -10.22 -16.98
C ASN A 24 -7.36 -9.30 -15.89
N LEU A 25 -7.26 -9.67 -14.62
CA LEU A 25 -7.64 -8.81 -13.50
C LEU A 25 -6.55 -7.78 -13.22
N LYS A 26 -6.94 -6.60 -12.77
CA LYS A 26 -6.04 -5.63 -12.14
C LYS A 26 -5.81 -6.04 -10.68
N VAL A 27 -4.60 -5.85 -10.19
CA VAL A 27 -4.18 -6.28 -8.85
C VAL A 27 -3.81 -5.08 -8.00
N ILE A 28 -4.34 -5.00 -6.80
CA ILE A 28 -3.81 -4.14 -5.73
C ILE A 28 -2.96 -5.02 -4.83
N PHE A 29 -1.64 -4.83 -4.90
CA PHE A 29 -0.67 -5.61 -4.15
C PHE A 29 -0.31 -4.89 -2.84
N CYS A 30 -0.82 -5.41 -1.72
CA CYS A 30 -0.64 -4.80 -0.40
C CYS A 30 0.67 -5.22 0.24
N ILE A 31 1.43 -4.24 0.73
CA ILE A 31 2.67 -4.41 1.49
C ILE A 31 2.65 -3.55 2.75
N GLY A 32 3.33 -3.99 3.79
CA GLY A 32 3.40 -3.23 5.05
C GLY A 32 4.09 -4.03 6.15
N GLU A 33 4.67 -3.31 7.09
CA GLU A 33 5.34 -3.84 8.26
C GLU A 33 4.46 -3.80 9.51
N THR A 34 4.79 -4.64 10.48
CA THR A 34 4.20 -4.62 11.83
C THR A 34 4.83 -3.53 12.69
N ILE A 35 4.19 -3.19 13.82
CA ILE A 35 4.73 -2.20 14.75
C ILE A 35 6.10 -2.60 15.31
N LEU A 36 6.31 -3.89 15.58
CA LEU A 36 7.60 -4.41 16.06
C LEU A 36 8.71 -4.23 15.01
N GLN A 37 8.40 -4.49 13.74
CA GLN A 37 9.33 -4.30 12.64
C GLN A 37 9.66 -2.82 12.43
N LYS A 38 8.68 -1.93 12.56
CA LYS A 38 8.88 -0.48 12.53
C LYS A 38 9.79 0.00 13.65
N ARG A 39 9.51 -0.41 14.90
CA ARG A 39 10.35 -0.08 16.07
C ARG A 39 11.80 -0.53 15.90
N LYS A 40 12.02 -1.69 15.26
CA LYS A 40 13.36 -2.21 14.91
C LYS A 40 13.97 -1.55 13.67
N LYS A 41 13.38 -0.48 13.13
CA LYS A 41 13.82 0.24 11.91
C LYS A 41 13.95 -0.65 10.67
N MET A 42 13.15 -1.73 10.59
CA MET A 42 13.20 -2.72 9.51
C MET A 42 12.25 -2.45 8.35
N THR A 43 11.47 -1.36 8.37
CA THR A 43 10.44 -1.05 7.36
C THR A 43 10.94 -1.28 5.93
N LYS A 44 12.01 -0.62 5.51
CA LYS A 44 12.55 -0.76 4.14
C LYS A 44 12.88 -2.22 3.79
N LYS A 45 13.57 -2.93 4.67
CA LYS A 45 13.94 -4.34 4.48
C LYS A 45 12.71 -5.24 4.29
N ILE A 46 11.68 -5.03 5.10
CA ILE A 46 10.42 -5.80 5.03
C ILE A 46 9.69 -5.53 3.71
N LEU A 47 9.54 -4.26 3.34
CA LEU A 47 8.86 -3.89 2.10
C LEU A 47 9.59 -4.43 0.87
N LEU A 48 10.93 -4.34 0.81
CA LEU A 48 11.72 -4.93 -0.27
C LEU A 48 11.53 -6.44 -0.38
N ASN A 49 11.54 -7.14 0.75
CA ASN A 49 11.35 -8.59 0.76
C ASN A 49 9.96 -8.98 0.24
N GLN A 50 8.91 -8.28 0.68
CA GLN A 50 7.54 -8.49 0.22
C GLN A 50 7.38 -8.21 -1.29
N LEU A 51 7.96 -7.12 -1.80
CA LEU A 51 7.94 -6.79 -3.22
C LEU A 51 8.69 -7.83 -4.06
N ASN A 52 9.94 -8.15 -3.68
CA ASN A 52 10.77 -9.10 -4.43
C ASN A 52 10.13 -10.50 -4.50
N LYS A 53 9.62 -11.00 -3.38
CA LYS A 53 9.03 -12.34 -3.32
C LYS A 53 7.62 -12.38 -3.92
N GLY A 54 6.78 -11.41 -3.56
CA GLY A 54 5.39 -11.41 -3.97
C GLY A 54 5.19 -11.09 -5.46
N LEU A 55 6.12 -10.35 -6.07
CA LEU A 55 6.11 -10.02 -7.50
C LEU A 55 7.21 -10.75 -8.30
N TYR A 56 7.76 -11.83 -7.75
CA TYR A 56 8.78 -12.62 -8.41
C TYR A 56 8.28 -13.15 -9.77
N LYS A 57 9.07 -12.93 -10.83
CA LYS A 57 8.76 -13.33 -12.23
C LYS A 57 7.43 -12.77 -12.80
N ILE A 58 6.83 -11.78 -12.19
CA ILE A 58 5.63 -11.13 -12.74
C ILE A 58 6.04 -10.18 -13.89
N LYS A 59 5.41 -10.36 -15.08
CA LYS A 59 5.68 -9.57 -16.29
C LYS A 59 4.69 -8.42 -16.50
N LYS A 60 3.37 -8.65 -16.36
CA LYS A 60 2.27 -7.66 -16.57
C LYS A 60 2.20 -6.65 -15.42
N LYS A 61 3.17 -5.73 -15.34
CA LYS A 61 3.32 -4.77 -14.21
C LYS A 61 2.38 -3.59 -14.32
N GLU A 62 1.92 -3.28 -15.51
CA GLU A 62 0.95 -2.22 -15.82
C GLU A 62 -0.43 -2.45 -15.17
N ASN A 63 -0.75 -3.70 -14.85
CA ASN A 63 -1.99 -4.08 -14.19
C ASN A 63 -1.85 -4.18 -12.66
N ILE A 64 -0.76 -3.65 -12.08
CA ILE A 64 -0.49 -3.73 -10.64
C ILE A 64 -0.41 -2.34 -10.05
N LEU A 65 -1.25 -2.07 -9.04
CA LEU A 65 -1.12 -0.99 -8.08
C LEU A 65 -0.48 -1.53 -6.80
N ILE A 66 0.36 -0.75 -6.16
CA ILE A 66 0.91 -1.09 -4.84
C ILE A 66 0.12 -0.34 -3.78
N ALA A 67 -0.29 -1.00 -2.70
CA ALA A 67 -0.84 -0.34 -1.53
C ALA A 67 0.12 -0.50 -0.34
N TYR A 68 0.60 0.60 0.20
CA TYR A 68 1.34 0.59 1.45
C TYR A 68 0.35 0.61 2.61
N GLU A 69 0.30 -0.49 3.32
CA GLU A 69 -0.59 -0.73 4.46
C GLU A 69 0.23 -1.10 5.70
N PRO A 70 0.78 -0.12 6.42
CA PRO A 70 1.43 -0.42 7.70
C PRO A 70 0.42 -1.11 8.62
N VAL A 71 0.68 -2.37 8.98
CA VAL A 71 -0.28 -3.23 9.73
C VAL A 71 -0.75 -2.57 11.03
N TRP A 72 0.17 -1.83 11.68
CA TRP A 72 -0.10 -1.12 12.92
C TRP A 72 -1.05 0.09 12.76
N SER A 73 -1.30 0.54 11.53
CA SER A 73 -2.18 1.67 11.21
C SER A 73 -3.59 1.23 10.81
N ILE A 74 -3.77 -0.02 10.35
CA ILE A 74 -5.05 -0.49 9.81
C ILE A 74 -6.11 -0.54 10.93
N GLY A 75 -7.18 0.24 10.78
CA GLY A 75 -8.31 0.25 11.72
C GLY A 75 -8.04 0.85 13.10
N THR A 76 -6.84 1.36 13.36
CA THR A 76 -6.46 1.88 14.68
C THR A 76 -6.67 3.38 14.87
N GLY A 77 -6.91 4.12 13.79
CA GLY A 77 -6.91 5.58 13.78
C GLY A 77 -5.50 6.21 13.72
N LEU A 78 -4.45 5.42 13.96
CA LEU A 78 -3.08 5.89 13.89
C LEU A 78 -2.63 6.08 12.44
N VAL A 79 -1.93 7.16 12.16
CA VAL A 79 -1.34 7.44 10.84
C VAL A 79 0.15 7.74 10.99
N PRO A 80 0.98 7.41 10.01
CA PRO A 80 2.37 7.88 9.98
C PRO A 80 2.43 9.41 9.91
N LYS A 81 3.50 10.01 10.39
CA LYS A 81 3.79 11.41 10.09
C LYS A 81 3.93 11.59 8.57
N SER A 82 3.49 12.73 8.04
CA SER A 82 3.48 12.98 6.59
C SER A 82 4.88 12.83 5.96
N GLU A 83 5.91 13.28 6.65
CA GLU A 83 7.31 13.14 6.22
C GLU A 83 7.74 11.68 6.12
N ASP A 84 7.47 10.88 7.17
CA ASP A 84 7.78 9.45 7.20
C ASP A 84 7.06 8.72 6.07
N LEU A 85 5.77 9.04 5.88
CA LEU A 85 4.96 8.44 4.82
C LEU A 85 5.53 8.80 3.45
N ASN A 86 5.86 10.07 3.22
CA ASN A 86 6.47 10.52 1.97
C ASN A 86 7.79 9.81 1.68
N HIS A 87 8.66 9.64 2.69
CA HIS A 87 9.92 8.90 2.55
C HIS A 87 9.68 7.43 2.15
N VAL A 88 8.70 6.78 2.78
CA VAL A 88 8.39 5.37 2.47
C VAL A 88 7.80 5.23 1.06
N ILE A 89 6.85 6.09 0.69
CA ILE A 89 6.22 6.07 -0.65
C ILE A 89 7.28 6.34 -1.73
N SER A 90 8.12 7.35 -1.55
CA SER A 90 9.22 7.66 -2.46
C SER A 90 10.18 6.48 -2.63
N PHE A 91 10.57 5.85 -1.52
CA PHE A 91 11.42 4.67 -1.52
C PHE A 91 10.79 3.50 -2.31
N ILE A 92 9.50 3.22 -2.10
CA ILE A 92 8.78 2.18 -2.85
C ILE A 92 8.79 2.49 -4.34
N LYS A 93 8.45 3.73 -4.75
CA LYS A 93 8.42 4.13 -6.17
C LYS A 93 9.78 4.03 -6.84
N ILE A 94 10.83 4.50 -6.17
CA ILE A 94 12.21 4.40 -6.68
C ILE A 94 12.60 2.94 -6.89
N PHE A 95 12.32 2.07 -5.93
CA PHE A 95 12.61 0.65 -6.04
C PHE A 95 11.84 -0.03 -7.18
N LEU A 96 10.53 0.22 -7.27
CA LEU A 96 9.69 -0.31 -8.34
C LEU A 96 10.20 0.11 -9.72
N ARG A 97 10.56 1.37 -9.89
CA ARG A 97 11.07 1.91 -11.17
C ARG A 97 12.44 1.32 -11.51
N ASN A 98 13.41 1.45 -10.60
CA ASN A 98 14.81 1.18 -10.89
C ASN A 98 15.15 -0.33 -10.88
N LYS A 99 14.60 -1.07 -9.91
CA LYS A 99 14.93 -2.50 -9.74
C LYS A 99 13.88 -3.42 -10.36
N MET A 100 12.63 -3.09 -10.24
CA MET A 100 11.54 -3.94 -10.76
C MET A 100 11.04 -3.51 -12.14
N LYS A 101 11.56 -2.40 -12.71
CA LYS A 101 11.23 -1.93 -14.08
C LYS A 101 9.75 -1.65 -14.32
N PHE A 102 9.05 -1.09 -13.32
CA PHE A 102 7.75 -0.48 -13.52
C PHE A 102 7.92 0.84 -14.27
N LYS A 103 7.20 1.04 -15.37
CA LYS A 103 7.25 2.30 -16.14
C LYS A 103 6.68 3.47 -15.35
N ASN A 104 5.48 3.29 -14.78
CA ASN A 104 4.78 4.31 -14.01
C ASN A 104 4.18 3.68 -12.73
N PRO A 105 5.01 3.44 -11.69
CA PRO A 105 4.52 2.80 -10.47
C PRO A 105 3.54 3.70 -9.73
N LYS A 106 2.35 3.17 -9.45
CA LYS A 106 1.32 3.82 -8.65
C LYS A 106 1.30 3.21 -7.24
N VAL A 107 1.34 4.07 -6.23
CA VAL A 107 1.38 3.67 -4.83
C VAL A 107 0.27 4.36 -4.06
N LEU A 108 -0.61 3.54 -3.47
CA LEU A 108 -1.71 3.96 -2.61
C LEU A 108 -1.28 3.87 -1.14
N TYR A 109 -1.93 4.65 -0.28
CA TYR A 109 -1.88 4.45 1.16
C TYR A 109 -3.15 3.75 1.64
N GLY A 110 -3.00 2.63 2.35
CA GLY A 110 -4.10 1.79 2.83
C GLY A 110 -4.08 1.54 4.35
N GLY A 111 -3.48 2.41 5.11
CA GLY A 111 -3.61 2.42 6.58
C GLY A 111 -4.96 3.01 7.01
N SER A 112 -4.99 3.66 8.17
CA SER A 112 -6.21 4.32 8.64
C SER A 112 -6.49 5.57 7.80
N VAL A 113 -7.56 5.52 7.00
CA VAL A 113 -8.06 6.65 6.20
C VAL A 113 -9.46 7.01 6.67
N SER A 114 -9.65 8.27 7.04
CA SER A 114 -10.91 8.79 7.60
C SER A 114 -11.15 10.25 7.19
N PRO A 115 -12.39 10.76 7.34
CA PRO A 115 -12.68 12.18 7.11
C PRO A 115 -11.84 13.15 7.93
N GLN A 116 -11.34 12.70 9.09
CA GLN A 116 -10.54 13.55 10.01
C GLN A 116 -9.08 13.68 9.56
N ASN A 117 -8.53 12.67 8.90
CA ASN A 117 -7.10 12.65 8.55
C ASN A 117 -6.79 12.79 7.05
N ILE A 118 -7.80 12.71 6.19
CA ILE A 118 -7.59 12.76 4.73
C ILE A 118 -6.93 14.05 4.25
N SER A 119 -7.29 15.20 4.84
CA SER A 119 -6.71 16.51 4.50
C SER A 119 -5.21 16.59 4.82
N LEU A 120 -4.73 15.81 5.80
CA LEU A 120 -3.31 15.68 6.10
C LEU A 120 -2.64 14.69 5.11
N LEU A 121 -3.26 13.54 4.90
CA LEU A 121 -2.73 12.47 4.04
C LEU A 121 -2.58 12.90 2.57
N ARG A 122 -3.53 13.71 2.05
CA ARG A 122 -3.46 14.20 0.66
C ARG A 122 -2.27 15.11 0.37
N LYS A 123 -1.63 15.67 1.42
CA LYS A 123 -0.42 16.51 1.28
C LYS A 123 0.85 15.71 1.01
N VAL A 124 0.80 14.38 1.07
CA VAL A 124 1.94 13.51 0.79
C VAL A 124 2.21 13.50 -0.71
N ILE A 125 3.30 14.12 -1.14
CA ILE A 125 3.59 14.52 -2.53
C ILE A 125 3.60 13.35 -3.50
N ASN A 126 4.16 12.21 -3.12
CA ASN A 126 4.35 11.07 -4.01
C ASN A 126 3.26 10.00 -3.92
N LEU A 127 2.17 10.29 -3.23
CA LEU A 127 1.04 9.38 -3.08
C LEU A 127 0.07 9.49 -4.26
N ASP A 128 -0.35 8.37 -4.84
CA ASP A 128 -1.24 8.35 -5.99
C ASP A 128 -2.72 8.17 -5.62
N GLY A 129 -3.02 7.91 -4.34
CA GLY A 129 -4.39 7.73 -3.86
C GLY A 129 -4.47 6.92 -2.58
N PHE A 130 -5.67 6.49 -2.25
CA PHE A 130 -5.99 5.84 -0.99
C PHE A 130 -6.73 4.52 -1.20
N LEU A 131 -6.44 3.53 -0.38
CA LEU A 131 -7.22 2.30 -0.24
C LEU A 131 -8.02 2.42 1.06
N VAL A 132 -9.30 2.77 0.93
CA VAL A 132 -10.17 3.09 2.07
C VAL A 132 -10.83 1.81 2.59
N GLY A 133 -10.55 1.45 3.85
CA GLY A 133 -11.13 0.29 4.53
C GLY A 133 -12.45 0.62 5.23
N GLY A 134 -12.52 0.49 6.56
CA GLY A 134 -13.74 0.63 7.35
C GLY A 134 -14.57 1.89 7.11
N SER A 135 -13.92 3.02 6.79
CA SER A 135 -14.64 4.27 6.48
C SER A 135 -15.50 4.17 5.21
N SER A 136 -15.20 3.25 4.28
CA SER A 136 -16.00 3.05 3.07
C SER A 136 -17.32 2.31 3.31
N GLN A 137 -17.49 1.68 4.47
CA GLN A 137 -18.72 1.01 4.86
C GLN A 137 -19.85 2.00 5.25
N ASN A 138 -19.49 3.28 5.43
CA ASN A 138 -20.43 4.35 5.72
C ASN A 138 -20.41 5.38 4.59
N SER A 139 -21.50 5.53 3.87
CA SER A 139 -21.61 6.39 2.68
C SER A 139 -21.26 7.85 2.98
N LYS A 140 -21.74 8.42 4.10
CA LYS A 140 -21.45 9.81 4.49
C LYS A 140 -19.95 10.01 4.72
N LYS A 141 -19.29 9.10 5.45
CA LYS A 141 -17.84 9.15 5.69
C LYS A 141 -17.06 9.00 4.38
N PHE A 142 -17.48 8.09 3.50
CA PHE A 142 -16.79 7.85 2.24
C PHE A 142 -16.90 9.05 1.29
N ILE A 143 -18.10 9.63 1.17
CA ILE A 143 -18.33 10.85 0.38
C ILE A 143 -17.50 12.03 0.93
N ASP A 144 -17.44 12.18 2.24
CA ASP A 144 -16.63 13.25 2.87
C ASP A 144 -15.13 13.07 2.60
N ILE A 145 -14.61 11.84 2.63
CA ILE A 145 -13.24 11.53 2.21
C ILE A 145 -13.02 11.94 0.75
N ILE A 146 -13.93 11.58 -0.16
CA ILE A 146 -13.82 11.93 -1.58
C ILE A 146 -13.78 13.45 -1.76
N LYS A 147 -14.76 14.16 -1.18
CA LYS A 147 -14.82 15.64 -1.25
C LYS A 147 -13.51 16.26 -0.78
N LYS A 148 -13.03 15.90 0.40
CA LYS A 148 -11.79 16.43 0.99
C LYS A 148 -10.51 16.01 0.25
N THR A 149 -10.56 14.99 -0.57
CA THR A 149 -9.42 14.58 -1.40
C THR A 149 -9.23 15.49 -2.61
N PHE A 150 -10.31 15.95 -3.23
CA PHE A 150 -10.30 16.69 -4.49
C PHE A 150 -10.56 18.20 -4.35
N ILE A 151 -10.90 18.66 -3.16
CA ILE A 151 -11.05 20.08 -2.83
C ILE A 151 -9.83 20.53 -2.01
#